data_ea3b8837149f209717aa8c2127ae1f8d
#
_entry.id   ea3b8837149f209717aa8c2127ae1f8d
#
_cell.length_a   1.000
_cell.length_b   1.000
_cell.length_c   1.000
_cell.angle_alpha   90.00
_cell.angle_beta   90.00
_cell.angle_gamma   90.00
#
_symmetry.space_group_name_H-M   'P 1'
#
loop_
_entity.id
_entity.type
_entity.pdbx_description
1 polymer ?
#
loop_
_entity_poly.entity_id
_entity_poly.type
_entity_poly.pdbx_seq_one_letter_code
_entity_poly.pdbx_strand_id
1 'polypeptide(L)'
;LVERIDTAEAILQDLQASTKTAIPRDILRRARALVIVNQVQAGIFLGIKDGYAVAMVRRPNGQWSLPAFLNAGEASFGLQAGIKSINTVLVIMDDPTARLLLNHRFNFGAEAKVIAGVRGAEKEAVTKPLPADANVYAYSLGEGYYMGVAVKTGFMSPNESANEVFYNTKHRMPELLYSNWVQPVPEVKYLMDYVTRLTN
;
A
#
# COMPACT_ATOMS: atom_id res chain seq x y z
N LEU A 1 -3.37 3.82 -16.69
CA LEU A 1 -2.99 4.35 -15.36
C LEU A 1 -4.22 4.71 -14.54
N VAL A 2 -5.28 5.23 -15.16
CA VAL A 2 -6.57 5.48 -14.50
C VAL A 2 -7.07 4.21 -13.82
N GLU A 3 -7.12 3.09 -14.54
CA GLU A 3 -7.51 1.79 -14.02
C GLU A 3 -6.74 1.37 -12.74
N ARG A 4 -5.47 1.79 -12.60
CA ARG A 4 -4.68 1.51 -11.38
C ARG A 4 -5.17 2.32 -10.18
N ILE A 5 -5.66 3.54 -10.41
CA ILE A 5 -6.27 4.39 -9.38
C ILE A 5 -7.62 3.78 -8.96
N ASP A 6 -8.45 3.40 -9.94
CA ASP A 6 -9.76 2.78 -9.68
C ASP A 6 -9.60 1.45 -8.95
N THR A 7 -8.61 0.64 -9.33
CA THR A 7 -8.28 -0.62 -8.64
C THR A 7 -7.82 -0.38 -7.20
N ALA A 8 -7.00 0.64 -6.97
CA ALA A 8 -6.55 0.98 -5.60
C ALA A 8 -7.73 1.39 -4.72
N GLU A 9 -8.67 2.17 -5.24
CA GLU A 9 -9.89 2.53 -4.53
C GLU A 9 -10.74 1.28 -4.23
N ALA A 10 -10.96 0.42 -5.24
CA ALA A 10 -11.73 -0.82 -5.09
C ALA A 10 -11.13 -1.74 -4.01
N ILE A 11 -9.80 -1.91 -3.99
CA ILE A 11 -9.10 -2.71 -2.96
C ILE A 11 -9.40 -2.17 -1.55
N LEU A 12 -9.33 -0.85 -1.37
CA LEU A 12 -9.65 -0.23 -0.08
C LEU A 12 -11.13 -0.42 0.29
N GLN A 13 -12.04 -0.26 -0.66
CA GLN A 13 -13.47 -0.47 -0.45
C GLN A 13 -13.77 -1.92 -0.08
N ASP A 14 -13.21 -2.88 -0.79
CA ASP A 14 -13.37 -4.32 -0.54
C ASP A 14 -12.85 -4.72 0.85
N LEU A 15 -11.69 -4.19 1.26
CA LEU A 15 -11.17 -4.41 2.62
C LEU A 15 -12.13 -3.88 3.69
N GLN A 16 -12.78 -2.74 3.45
CA GLN A 16 -13.69 -2.10 4.40
C GLN A 16 -15.12 -2.61 4.33
N ALA A 17 -15.48 -3.41 3.31
CA ALA A 17 -16.84 -3.91 3.11
C ALA A 17 -17.33 -4.86 4.22
N SER A 18 -16.42 -5.46 4.98
CA SER A 18 -16.76 -6.41 6.05
C SER A 18 -15.90 -6.17 7.30
N THR A 19 -16.51 -6.29 8.46
CA THR A 19 -15.79 -6.25 9.74
C THR A 19 -14.69 -7.30 9.85
N LYS A 20 -14.82 -8.41 9.10
CA LYS A 20 -13.82 -9.47 9.07
C LYS A 20 -12.53 -9.07 8.33
N THR A 21 -12.62 -8.13 7.40
CA THR A 21 -11.47 -7.69 6.58
C THR A 21 -11.05 -6.26 6.89
N ALA A 22 -11.93 -5.47 7.50
CA ALA A 22 -11.72 -4.04 7.69
C ALA A 22 -10.45 -3.72 8.48
N ILE A 23 -9.74 -2.73 8.00
CA ILE A 23 -8.65 -2.08 8.73
C ILE A 23 -9.26 -1.28 9.88
N PRO A 24 -8.81 -1.48 11.13
CA PRO A 24 -9.34 -0.77 12.28
C PRO A 24 -9.20 0.75 12.15
N ARG A 25 -10.23 1.49 12.57
CA ARG A 25 -10.27 2.96 12.46
C ARG A 25 -9.13 3.65 13.18
N ASP A 26 -8.73 3.17 14.35
CA ASP A 26 -7.62 3.73 15.13
C ASP A 26 -6.28 3.60 14.41
N ILE A 27 -6.07 2.53 13.63
CA ILE A 27 -4.91 2.35 12.76
C ILE A 27 -4.96 3.35 11.61
N LEU A 28 -6.11 3.46 10.93
CA LEU A 28 -6.28 4.38 9.80
C LEU A 28 -6.10 5.86 10.21
N ARG A 29 -6.64 6.27 11.35
CA ARG A 29 -6.47 7.63 11.88
C ARG A 29 -5.03 7.99 12.18
N ARG A 30 -4.22 7.03 12.57
CA ARG A 30 -2.79 7.19 12.88
C ARG A 30 -1.89 7.00 11.67
N ALA A 31 -2.41 6.55 10.55
CA ALA A 31 -1.64 6.28 9.35
C ALA A 31 -0.88 7.52 8.87
N ARG A 32 0.39 7.35 8.56
CA ARG A 32 1.27 8.35 7.93
C ARG A 32 1.39 8.15 6.43
N ALA A 33 1.28 6.90 5.98
CA ALA A 33 1.13 6.60 4.56
C ALA A 33 0.28 5.34 4.37
N LEU A 34 -0.31 5.25 3.18
CA LEU A 34 -0.98 4.05 2.67
C LEU A 34 -0.28 3.63 1.38
N VAL A 35 0.03 2.35 1.24
CA VAL A 35 0.53 1.76 0.01
C VAL A 35 -0.42 0.63 -0.38
N ILE A 36 -1.16 0.83 -1.45
CA ILE A 36 -2.12 -0.13 -1.97
C ILE A 36 -1.42 -0.91 -3.07
N VAL A 37 -1.23 -2.20 -2.85
CA VAL A 37 -0.45 -3.09 -3.71
C VAL A 37 -1.38 -4.05 -4.43
N ASN A 38 -1.29 -4.06 -5.74
CA ASN A 38 -1.90 -5.08 -6.59
C ASN A 38 -0.79 -5.90 -7.24
N GLN A 39 -0.72 -7.18 -6.92
CA GLN A 39 0.26 -8.11 -7.47
C GLN A 39 -0.41 -9.29 -8.14
N VAL A 40 0.08 -9.64 -9.31
CA VAL A 40 -0.29 -10.88 -10.00
C VAL A 40 0.89 -11.84 -9.95
N GLN A 41 0.66 -13.02 -9.43
CA GLN A 41 1.62 -14.10 -9.43
C GLN A 41 1.29 -15.06 -10.57
N ALA A 42 2.22 -15.25 -11.50
CA ALA A 42 2.09 -16.20 -12.58
C ALA A 42 3.34 -17.09 -12.67
N GLY A 43 3.16 -18.40 -12.84
CA GLY A 43 4.26 -19.33 -13.09
C GLY A 43 4.08 -20.70 -12.42
N ILE A 44 4.76 -21.70 -12.97
CA ILE A 44 4.70 -23.10 -12.49
C ILE A 44 5.99 -23.48 -11.72
N PHE A 45 7.14 -22.93 -12.06
CA PHE A 45 8.45 -23.28 -11.45
C PHE A 45 9.26 -22.05 -10.99
N LEU A 46 9.10 -20.92 -11.67
CA LEU A 46 9.68 -19.64 -11.30
C LEU A 46 8.51 -18.65 -11.26
N GLY A 47 8.01 -18.37 -10.08
CA GLY A 47 6.93 -17.41 -9.92
C GLY A 47 7.46 -16.00 -10.19
N ILE A 48 7.12 -15.41 -11.33
CA ILE A 48 7.28 -13.97 -11.53
C ILE A 48 6.08 -13.32 -10.86
N LYS A 49 6.34 -12.55 -9.82
CA LYS A 49 5.37 -11.62 -9.28
C LYS A 49 5.66 -10.27 -9.89
N ASP A 50 4.79 -9.85 -10.77
CA ASP A 50 4.77 -8.51 -11.30
C ASP A 50 3.55 -7.78 -10.75
N GLY A 51 3.72 -6.51 -10.45
CA GLY A 51 2.66 -5.74 -9.89
C GLY A 51 2.98 -4.26 -9.83
N TYR A 52 1.99 -3.52 -9.39
CA TYR A 52 2.11 -2.10 -9.13
C TYR A 52 1.56 -1.78 -7.75
N ALA A 53 1.94 -0.62 -7.25
CA ALA A 53 1.34 -0.06 -6.08
C ALA A 53 0.98 1.42 -6.31
N VAL A 54 0.03 1.88 -5.51
CA VAL A 54 -0.33 3.29 -5.41
C VAL A 54 -0.08 3.71 -3.97
N ALA A 55 0.73 4.76 -3.80
CA ALA A 55 1.09 5.28 -2.48
C ALA A 55 0.54 6.68 -2.26
N MET A 56 0.09 6.94 -1.04
CA MET A 56 -0.30 8.26 -0.56
C MET A 56 0.32 8.49 0.81
N VAL A 57 0.77 9.71 1.09
CA VAL A 57 1.30 10.11 2.40
C VAL A 57 0.42 11.17 3.03
N ARG A 58 0.33 11.17 4.36
CA ARG A 58 -0.28 12.26 5.12
C ARG A 58 0.77 13.32 5.36
N ARG A 59 0.56 14.49 4.78
CA ARG A 59 1.46 15.64 4.91
C ARG A 59 1.40 16.25 6.32
N PRO A 60 2.37 17.07 6.72
CA PRO A 60 2.39 17.74 8.03
C PRO A 60 1.14 18.58 8.31
N ASN A 61 0.48 19.10 7.28
CA ASN A 61 -0.78 19.85 7.41
C ASN A 61 -2.02 18.95 7.60
N GLY A 62 -1.83 17.63 7.70
CA GLY A 62 -2.89 16.63 7.85
C GLY A 62 -3.57 16.20 6.56
N GLN A 63 -3.32 16.85 5.44
CA GLN A 63 -3.89 16.49 4.15
C GLN A 63 -3.15 15.30 3.53
N TRP A 64 -3.88 14.49 2.77
CA TRP A 64 -3.30 13.43 1.96
C TRP A 64 -2.67 13.99 0.68
N SER A 65 -1.57 13.39 0.28
CA SER A 65 -0.89 13.70 -0.98
C SER A 65 -1.68 13.23 -2.19
N LEU A 66 -1.23 13.64 -3.37
CA LEU A 66 -1.61 12.95 -4.60
C LEU A 66 -1.18 11.48 -4.51
N PRO A 67 -1.97 10.54 -5.11
CA PRO A 67 -1.52 9.16 -5.27
C PRO A 67 -0.34 9.09 -6.25
N ALA A 68 0.72 8.39 -5.86
CA ALA A 68 1.90 8.18 -6.69
C ALA A 68 2.06 6.69 -7.04
N PHE A 69 2.47 6.41 -8.27
CA PHE A 69 2.67 5.06 -8.77
C PHE A 69 4.04 4.51 -8.39
N LEU A 70 4.04 3.23 -7.99
CA LEU A 70 5.22 2.44 -7.70
C LEU A 70 5.22 1.17 -8.55
N ASN A 71 6.40 0.67 -8.86
CA ASN A 71 6.60 -0.70 -9.28
C ASN A 71 6.66 -1.58 -8.03
N ALA A 72 5.99 -2.71 -8.06
CA ALA A 72 6.05 -3.70 -7.01
C ALA A 72 6.47 -5.03 -7.62
N GLY A 73 7.58 -5.58 -7.16
CA GLY A 73 8.11 -6.84 -7.65
C GLY A 73 8.55 -7.73 -6.50
N GLU A 74 8.58 -9.03 -6.75
CA GLU A 74 9.12 -10.01 -5.82
C GLU A 74 9.89 -11.07 -6.60
N ALA A 75 11.09 -11.37 -6.14
CA ALA A 75 11.83 -12.55 -6.58
C ALA A 75 11.53 -13.68 -5.59
N SER A 76 10.60 -14.56 -5.92
CA SER A 76 10.34 -15.75 -5.11
C SER A 76 10.80 -17.01 -5.81
N PHE A 77 11.60 -17.79 -5.11
CA PHE A 77 11.93 -19.15 -5.49
C PHE A 77 11.00 -20.11 -4.71
N GLY A 78 10.03 -20.71 -5.37
CA GLY A 78 9.14 -21.67 -4.73
C GLY A 78 8.15 -22.30 -5.70
N LEU A 79 7.85 -23.57 -5.47
CA LEU A 79 6.86 -24.38 -6.19
C LEU A 79 5.45 -23.88 -5.89
N GLN A 80 4.94 -22.93 -6.69
CA GLN A 80 3.54 -22.55 -6.66
C GLN A 80 2.97 -22.61 -8.08
N ALA A 81 2.01 -23.51 -8.28
CA ALA A 81 1.29 -23.62 -9.55
C ALA A 81 0.06 -22.71 -9.53
N GLY A 82 -0.11 -21.90 -10.57
CA GLY A 82 -1.34 -21.12 -10.81
C GLY A 82 -1.12 -19.61 -10.93
N ILE A 83 -2.19 -18.91 -11.30
CA ILE A 83 -2.27 -17.46 -11.31
C ILE A 83 -2.98 -17.04 -10.03
N LYS A 84 -2.36 -16.17 -9.24
CA LYS A 84 -2.94 -15.66 -8.00
C LYS A 84 -2.80 -14.13 -7.95
N SER A 85 -3.91 -13.45 -7.75
CA SER A 85 -3.89 -12.01 -7.47
C SER A 85 -3.86 -11.81 -5.95
N ILE A 86 -2.95 -10.97 -5.50
CA ILE A 86 -2.81 -10.62 -4.08
C ILE A 86 -2.95 -9.10 -3.95
N ASN A 87 -4.03 -8.68 -3.30
CA ASN A 87 -4.29 -7.29 -3.00
C ASN A 87 -3.93 -7.02 -1.54
N THR A 88 -3.00 -6.11 -1.30
CA THR A 88 -2.50 -5.79 0.04
C THR A 88 -2.48 -4.29 0.25
N VAL A 89 -2.91 -3.85 1.42
CA VAL A 89 -2.74 -2.48 1.89
C VAL A 89 -1.72 -2.46 3.01
N LEU A 90 -0.64 -1.71 2.82
CA LEU A 90 0.35 -1.42 3.84
C LEU A 90 -0.02 -0.10 4.50
N VAL A 91 -0.27 -0.14 5.80
CA VAL A 91 -0.52 1.05 6.61
C VAL A 91 0.75 1.41 7.37
N ILE A 92 1.37 2.50 6.99
CA ILE A 92 2.64 2.98 7.56
C ILE A 92 2.33 3.93 8.70
N MET A 93 2.96 3.70 9.86
CA MET A 93 2.59 4.34 11.12
C MET A 93 3.48 5.51 11.51
N ASP A 94 4.63 5.71 10.86
CA ASP A 94 5.58 6.76 11.18
C ASP A 94 6.18 7.43 9.93
N ASP A 95 6.61 8.68 10.09
CA ASP A 95 7.15 9.47 8.99
C ASP A 95 8.52 8.96 8.48
N PRO A 96 9.46 8.49 9.33
CA PRO A 96 10.69 7.90 8.82
C PRO A 96 10.46 6.73 7.87
N THR A 97 9.55 5.83 8.24
CA THR A 97 9.19 4.68 7.39
C THR A 97 8.46 5.12 6.10
N ALA A 98 7.57 6.12 6.18
CA ALA A 98 6.91 6.68 5.00
C ALA A 98 7.91 7.27 3.99
N ARG A 99 9.04 7.80 4.46
CA ARG A 99 10.09 8.33 3.58
C ARG A 99 10.86 7.25 2.81
N LEU A 100 10.74 5.97 3.17
CA LEU A 100 11.28 4.86 2.36
C LEU A 100 10.67 4.83 0.96
N LEU A 101 9.42 5.34 0.81
CA LEU A 101 8.76 5.48 -0.50
C LEU A 101 9.54 6.34 -1.50
N LEU A 102 10.40 7.23 -1.01
CA LEU A 102 11.23 8.11 -1.83
C LEU A 102 12.52 7.44 -2.31
N ASN A 103 12.86 6.28 -1.76
CA ASN A 103 14.07 5.56 -2.15
C ASN A 103 13.90 4.97 -3.55
N HIS A 104 14.99 4.92 -4.29
CA HIS A 104 15.01 4.32 -5.61
C HIS A 104 14.54 2.84 -5.60
N ARG A 105 14.92 2.13 -4.56
CA ARG A 105 14.46 0.75 -4.30
C ARG A 105 14.43 0.53 -2.78
N PHE A 106 13.33 0.00 -2.30
CA PHE A 106 13.18 -0.32 -0.87
C PHE A 106 12.40 -1.62 -0.66
N ASN A 107 12.61 -2.21 0.52
CA ASN A 107 11.90 -3.40 0.98
C ASN A 107 11.42 -3.17 2.42
N PHE A 108 10.12 -3.03 2.60
CA PHE A 108 9.57 -2.81 3.94
C PHE A 108 9.92 -3.92 4.93
N GLY A 109 9.95 -5.18 4.48
CA GLY A 109 10.28 -6.30 5.37
C GLY A 109 11.72 -6.30 5.87
N ALA A 110 12.66 -5.66 5.16
CA ALA A 110 14.04 -5.53 5.55
C ALA A 110 14.34 -4.20 6.26
N GLU A 111 13.69 -3.12 5.85
CA GLU A 111 13.97 -1.75 6.29
C GLU A 111 13.03 -1.25 7.39
N ALA A 112 11.90 -1.93 7.59
CA ALA A 112 10.92 -1.61 8.63
C ALA A 112 10.24 -2.87 9.17
N LYS A 113 9.81 -2.82 10.43
CA LYS A 113 9.09 -3.93 11.05
C LYS A 113 7.66 -4.00 10.52
N VAL A 114 7.41 -4.96 9.65
CA VAL A 114 6.10 -5.24 9.07
C VAL A 114 5.44 -6.41 9.79
N ILE A 115 4.20 -6.23 10.20
CA ILE A 115 3.37 -7.30 10.78
C ILE A 115 2.02 -7.39 10.06
N ALA A 116 1.40 -8.57 10.13
CA ALA A 116 0.02 -8.73 9.72
C ALA A 116 -0.87 -7.89 10.63
N GLY A 117 -1.74 -7.06 10.03
CA GLY A 117 -2.68 -6.24 10.78
C GLY A 117 -3.77 -7.10 11.41
N VAL A 118 -4.17 -6.75 12.62
CA VAL A 118 -5.33 -7.37 13.29
C VAL A 118 -6.60 -6.76 12.71
N ARG A 119 -7.45 -7.61 12.16
CA ARG A 119 -8.74 -7.21 11.56
C ARG A 119 -9.76 -6.86 12.64
N GLY A 120 -10.77 -6.07 12.27
CA GLY A 120 -11.78 -5.60 13.21
C GLY A 120 -12.45 -6.70 14.04
N ALA A 121 -12.80 -7.84 13.41
CA ALA A 121 -13.41 -8.98 14.10
C ALA A 121 -12.44 -9.77 15.00
N GLU A 122 -11.14 -9.71 14.72
CA GLU A 122 -10.11 -10.40 15.51
C GLU A 122 -9.69 -9.56 16.73
N LYS A 123 -9.99 -8.26 16.72
CA LYS A 123 -9.64 -7.34 17.80
C LYS A 123 -10.30 -7.70 19.12
N GLU A 124 -11.49 -8.30 19.08
CA GLU A 124 -12.20 -8.80 20.27
C GLU A 124 -11.62 -10.12 20.81
N ALA A 125 -10.97 -10.90 19.94
CA ALA A 125 -10.38 -12.19 20.27
C ALA A 125 -8.89 -12.10 20.64
N VAL A 126 -8.20 -11.00 20.29
CA VAL A 126 -6.78 -10.82 20.56
C VAL A 126 -6.58 -10.15 21.92
N THR A 127 -6.21 -10.95 22.90
CA THR A 127 -5.86 -10.51 24.25
C THR A 127 -4.51 -9.79 24.33
N LYS A 128 -3.72 -9.79 23.24
CA LYS A 128 -2.43 -9.09 23.18
C LYS A 128 -2.56 -7.81 22.38
N PRO A 129 -2.14 -6.66 22.93
CA PRO A 129 -2.07 -5.44 22.15
C PRO A 129 -1.15 -5.64 20.95
N LEU A 130 -1.49 -4.99 19.82
CA LEU A 130 -0.59 -4.93 18.66
C LEU A 130 0.78 -4.45 19.12
N PRO A 131 1.89 -5.04 18.62
CA PRO A 131 3.21 -4.59 18.98
C PRO A 131 3.35 -3.09 18.70
N ALA A 132 3.60 -2.32 19.77
CA ALA A 132 3.71 -0.86 19.67
C ALA A 132 4.90 -0.40 18.80
N ASP A 133 5.81 -1.32 18.53
CA ASP A 133 7.04 -1.11 17.75
C ASP A 133 6.92 -1.51 16.27
N ALA A 134 5.73 -1.89 15.79
CA ALA A 134 5.52 -2.12 14.37
C ALA A 134 5.41 -0.81 13.61
N ASN A 135 6.21 -0.68 12.54
CA ASN A 135 6.19 0.49 11.66
C ASN A 135 5.13 0.36 10.57
N VAL A 136 4.80 -0.87 10.16
CA VAL A 136 3.88 -1.14 9.07
C VAL A 136 2.93 -2.27 9.43
N TYR A 137 1.64 -2.06 9.21
CA TYR A 137 0.62 -3.09 9.27
C TYR A 137 0.18 -3.48 7.87
N ALA A 138 0.21 -4.79 7.57
CA ALA A 138 -0.21 -5.32 6.27
C ALA A 138 -1.59 -5.97 6.36
N TYR A 139 -2.51 -5.54 5.49
CA TYR A 139 -3.87 -6.08 5.35
C TYR A 139 -4.07 -6.58 3.93
N SER A 140 -4.52 -7.82 3.76
CA SER A 140 -4.77 -8.37 2.42
C SER A 140 -6.18 -8.89 2.27
N LEU A 141 -6.69 -8.81 1.04
CA LEU A 141 -7.85 -9.57 0.60
C LEU A 141 -7.38 -10.98 0.24
N GLY A 142 -7.90 -11.99 0.92
CA GLY A 142 -7.58 -13.39 0.70
C GLY A 142 -7.28 -14.15 1.99
N GLU A 143 -7.49 -15.45 1.95
CA GLU A 143 -7.20 -16.33 3.06
C GLU A 143 -5.73 -16.74 3.08
N GLY A 144 -5.11 -16.71 4.25
CA GLY A 144 -3.94 -17.52 4.54
C GLY A 144 -2.66 -16.84 4.98
N TYR A 145 -1.84 -17.66 5.56
CA TYR A 145 -0.56 -17.44 6.22
C TYR A 145 0.56 -16.79 5.37
N TYR A 146 0.33 -16.52 4.09
CA TYR A 146 1.37 -16.06 3.14
C TYR A 146 1.73 -14.58 3.24
N MET A 147 0.96 -13.77 3.97
CA MET A 147 1.14 -12.33 4.02
C MET A 147 2.48 -11.87 4.61
N GLY A 148 2.90 -12.49 5.71
CA GLY A 148 4.14 -12.09 6.37
C GLY A 148 5.40 -12.38 5.57
N VAL A 149 5.35 -13.35 4.65
CA VAL A 149 6.50 -13.73 3.79
C VAL A 149 6.53 -12.87 2.54
N ALA A 150 5.39 -12.62 1.90
CA ALA A 150 5.32 -11.84 0.67
C ALA A 150 5.78 -10.38 0.86
N VAL A 151 5.44 -9.77 2.00
CA VAL A 151 5.90 -8.42 2.32
C VAL A 151 7.38 -8.37 2.70
N LYS A 152 7.94 -9.49 3.21
CA LYS A 152 9.35 -9.57 3.62
C LYS A 152 10.35 -9.75 2.47
N THR A 153 9.90 -10.23 1.32
CA THR A 153 10.78 -10.55 0.18
C THR A 153 10.56 -9.66 -1.03
N GLY A 154 9.49 -8.86 -1.02
CA GLY A 154 9.16 -7.95 -2.09
C GLY A 154 9.98 -6.66 -2.05
N PHE A 155 10.20 -6.09 -3.22
CA PHE A 155 10.78 -4.76 -3.35
C PHE A 155 9.79 -3.82 -4.05
N MET A 156 9.93 -2.55 -3.75
CA MET A 156 9.19 -1.48 -4.41
C MET A 156 10.16 -0.39 -4.87
N SER A 157 9.74 0.35 -5.90
CA SER A 157 10.48 1.51 -6.37
C SER A 157 9.53 2.53 -6.99
N PRO A 158 9.83 3.83 -6.94
CA PRO A 158 9.08 4.84 -7.65
C PRO A 158 8.93 4.51 -9.13
N ASN A 159 7.72 4.61 -9.66
CA ASN A 159 7.48 4.53 -11.10
C ASN A 159 7.39 5.94 -11.70
N GLU A 160 8.56 6.57 -11.84
CA GLU A 160 8.63 7.97 -12.27
C GLU A 160 8.02 8.19 -13.65
N SER A 161 8.19 7.24 -14.58
CA SER A 161 7.60 7.35 -15.93
C SER A 161 6.06 7.35 -15.87
N ALA A 162 5.46 6.49 -15.03
CA ALA A 162 4.02 6.48 -14.87
C ALA A 162 3.52 7.78 -14.22
N ASN A 163 4.22 8.28 -13.21
CA ASN A 163 3.89 9.54 -12.54
C ASN A 163 3.99 10.73 -13.51
N GLU A 164 5.07 10.81 -14.30
CA GLU A 164 5.27 11.85 -15.30
C GLU A 164 4.14 11.88 -16.34
N VAL A 165 3.81 10.73 -16.90
CA VAL A 165 2.77 10.61 -17.93
C VAL A 165 1.40 10.92 -17.34
N PHE A 166 1.08 10.39 -16.15
CA PHE A 166 -0.25 10.52 -15.57
C PHE A 166 -0.58 11.96 -15.16
N TYR A 167 0.38 12.64 -14.55
CA TYR A 167 0.20 14.03 -14.10
C TYR A 167 0.66 15.07 -15.13
N ASN A 168 1.16 14.64 -16.28
CA ASN A 168 1.76 15.51 -17.30
C ASN A 168 2.76 16.51 -16.67
N THR A 169 3.72 16.00 -15.89
CA THR A 169 4.65 16.81 -15.10
C THR A 169 6.06 16.23 -15.13
N LYS A 170 7.06 17.07 -14.92
CA LYS A 170 8.45 16.66 -14.69
C LYS A 170 8.79 16.51 -13.21
N HIS A 171 7.87 16.84 -12.34
CA HIS A 171 8.03 16.64 -10.91
C HIS A 171 8.07 15.15 -10.59
N ARG A 172 8.99 14.79 -9.71
CA ARG A 172 9.21 13.41 -9.28
C ARG A 172 8.33 13.06 -8.08
N MET A 173 8.40 11.81 -7.65
CA MET A 173 7.61 11.29 -6.55
C MET A 173 7.75 12.10 -5.23
N PRO A 174 8.93 12.64 -4.83
CA PRO A 174 9.02 13.51 -3.66
C PRO A 174 8.09 14.72 -3.72
N GLU A 175 8.03 15.38 -4.88
CA GLU A 175 7.17 16.55 -5.06
C GLU A 175 5.69 16.16 -5.09
N LEU A 176 5.33 15.04 -5.71
CA LEU A 176 3.95 14.53 -5.70
C LEU A 176 3.47 14.23 -4.28
N LEU A 177 4.32 13.62 -3.45
CA LEU A 177 3.95 13.21 -2.11
C LEU A 177 4.00 14.37 -1.09
N TYR A 178 5.00 15.25 -1.17
CA TYR A 178 5.28 16.20 -0.09
C TYR A 178 5.11 17.69 -0.45
N SER A 179 4.88 18.02 -1.74
CA SER A 179 4.59 19.39 -2.15
C SER A 179 3.16 19.56 -2.66
N ASN A 180 2.80 20.79 -2.99
CA ASN A 180 1.55 21.15 -3.66
C ASN A 180 1.79 21.72 -5.07
N TRP A 181 2.94 21.43 -5.66
CA TRP A 181 3.33 21.99 -6.96
C TRP A 181 2.55 21.37 -8.11
N VAL A 182 2.12 20.11 -7.96
CA VAL A 182 1.31 19.41 -8.96
C VAL A 182 -0.15 19.43 -8.54
N GLN A 183 -1.01 19.82 -9.46
CA GLN A 183 -2.45 19.84 -9.22
C GLN A 183 -3.07 18.45 -9.41
N PRO A 184 -4.08 18.10 -8.61
CA PRO A 184 -4.80 16.84 -8.78
C PRO A 184 -5.53 16.82 -10.12
N VAL A 185 -5.42 15.71 -10.83
CA VAL A 185 -6.25 15.43 -12.01
C VAL A 185 -7.61 14.86 -11.58
N PRO A 186 -8.68 15.01 -12.38
CA PRO A 186 -10.02 14.56 -11.99
C PRO A 186 -10.08 13.08 -11.57
N GLU A 187 -9.28 12.24 -12.19
CA GLU A 187 -9.25 10.80 -12.01
C GLU A 187 -8.82 10.35 -10.61
N VAL A 188 -8.08 11.17 -9.88
CA VAL A 188 -7.63 10.82 -8.51
C VAL A 188 -8.63 11.24 -7.43
N LYS A 189 -9.65 12.02 -7.80
CA LYS A 189 -10.56 12.66 -6.84
C LYS A 189 -11.27 11.65 -5.94
N TYR A 190 -11.82 10.60 -6.53
CA TYR A 190 -12.59 9.60 -5.77
C TYR A 190 -11.70 8.88 -4.74
N LEU A 191 -10.52 8.42 -5.14
CA LEU A 191 -9.56 7.78 -4.23
C LEU A 191 -9.14 8.73 -3.11
N MET A 192 -8.80 9.99 -3.42
CA MET A 192 -8.39 10.99 -2.42
C MET A 192 -9.51 11.30 -1.42
N ASP A 193 -10.74 11.48 -1.91
CA ASP A 193 -11.92 11.73 -1.07
C ASP A 193 -12.22 10.51 -0.19
N TYR A 194 -12.09 9.30 -0.75
CA TYR A 194 -12.29 8.06 0.00
C TYR A 194 -11.27 7.88 1.11
N VAL A 195 -9.97 8.03 0.80
CA VAL A 195 -8.90 7.95 1.80
C VAL A 195 -9.07 9.00 2.89
N THR A 196 -9.43 10.22 2.52
CA THR A 196 -9.68 11.31 3.49
C THR A 196 -10.84 10.94 4.45
N ARG A 197 -11.97 10.45 3.93
CA ARG A 197 -13.10 10.03 4.78
C ARG A 197 -12.77 8.83 5.66
N LEU A 198 -12.00 7.89 5.11
CA LEU A 198 -11.63 6.65 5.79
C LEU A 198 -10.71 6.88 6.99
N THR A 199 -9.89 7.93 6.93
CA THR A 199 -8.82 8.19 7.90
C THR A 199 -9.12 9.36 8.85
N ASN A 200 -10.28 9.97 8.74
CA ASN A 200 -10.83 10.95 9.68
C ASN A 200 -11.77 10.25 10.69
#